data_c627ef1844199e50eaf78d9280f02366
#
_entry.id   c627ef1844199e50eaf78d9280f02366
#
_cell.length_a   1.000
_cell.length_b   1.000
_cell.length_c   1.000
_cell.angle_alpha   90.00
_cell.angle_beta   90.00
_cell.angle_gamma   90.00
#
_symmetry.space_group_name_H-M   'P 1'
#
loop_
_entity.id
_entity.type
_entity.pdbx_description
1 polymer ?
#
loop_
_entity_poly.entity_id
_entity_poly.type
_entity_poly.pdbx_seq_one_letter_code
_entity_poly.pdbx_strand_id
1 'polypeptide(L)'
;MRPAADITLGGRYTLTERIAIGGMGEVWKARDKVLGRIVAVKILKEEYTGDPGFLERFRAEARNTALLNHPGVANVFDYGEEDNSAYLVMELVPGSPLSSIIEREGTLPPDRVLNFIAQTARALAAAHSQGLVHRDVKPGNLIITPDDRVKVTDFGIARLANQVPLTATGQVMGTAQYLAPEQATGQAATASSDMYSLGIIGYECLVGRRPFTGESQIAIALAQVNDPPPPLPESIPAAARALIMCLLAKDPAQRPKDATALASAVDAIRRRDLKAAVKAVPSLAQFLAEENADDATVAMDAMNVAAEPISASAAPRFGSGGRFSPEPTTAPIPRTSAQTVRTSTERSAAAPRSSTKRGPNVWMWIAMLLAILLILGGIWTVFFTNNGG
;
A
#
# COMPACT_ATOMS: atom_id res chain seq x y z
N MET A 1 24.29 -15.78 -17.54
CA MET A 1 23.75 -17.14 -17.87
C MET A 1 22.27 -17.07 -18.17
N ARG A 2 21.78 -17.74 -19.24
CA ARG A 2 20.33 -17.88 -19.50
C ARG A 2 19.84 -19.20 -18.87
N PRO A 3 19.01 -19.16 -17.83
CA PRO A 3 18.52 -20.40 -17.22
C PRO A 3 17.62 -21.18 -18.17
N ALA A 4 17.80 -22.51 -18.20
CA ALA A 4 16.98 -23.44 -18.97
C ALA A 4 16.84 -24.77 -18.20
N ALA A 5 15.86 -25.59 -18.59
CA ALA A 5 15.75 -26.95 -18.03
C ALA A 5 17.04 -27.75 -18.29
N ASP A 6 17.34 -28.66 -17.38
CA ASP A 6 18.52 -29.54 -17.35
C ASP A 6 19.87 -28.85 -17.08
N ILE A 7 19.90 -27.50 -16.95
CA ILE A 7 21.12 -26.84 -16.45
C ILE A 7 21.32 -27.22 -14.98
N THR A 8 22.55 -27.47 -14.60
CA THR A 8 22.93 -27.79 -13.22
C THR A 8 23.78 -26.66 -12.65
N LEU A 9 23.27 -25.99 -11.61
CA LEU A 9 23.94 -24.91 -10.90
C LEU A 9 24.82 -25.46 -9.78
N GLY A 10 26.03 -24.92 -9.63
CA GLY A 10 26.99 -25.32 -8.61
C GLY A 10 27.30 -26.84 -8.63
N GLY A 11 27.15 -27.51 -9.78
CA GLY A 11 27.28 -28.94 -9.90
C GLY A 11 26.24 -29.77 -9.12
N ARG A 12 25.24 -29.10 -8.46
CA ARG A 12 24.34 -29.72 -7.51
C ARG A 12 22.85 -29.56 -7.83
N TYR A 13 22.40 -28.39 -8.27
CA TYR A 13 20.98 -28.07 -8.44
C TYR A 13 20.59 -28.13 -9.90
N THR A 14 19.94 -29.20 -10.35
CA THR A 14 19.46 -29.33 -11.73
C THR A 14 18.09 -28.68 -11.87
N LEU A 15 18.02 -27.66 -12.72
CA LEU A 15 16.77 -26.98 -13.05
C LEU A 15 15.83 -27.92 -13.80
N THR A 16 14.53 -27.91 -13.43
CA THR A 16 13.53 -28.77 -14.07
C THR A 16 12.41 -28.01 -14.74
N GLU A 17 11.85 -27.03 -14.06
CA GLU A 17 10.68 -26.31 -14.52
C GLU A 17 10.77 -24.84 -14.04
N ARG A 18 10.41 -23.90 -14.90
CA ARG A 18 10.32 -22.48 -14.51
C ARG A 18 9.01 -22.20 -13.83
N ILE A 19 9.07 -21.72 -12.57
CA ILE A 19 7.90 -21.39 -11.75
C ILE A 19 7.41 -19.98 -12.06
N ALA A 20 8.33 -18.98 -12.12
CA ALA A 20 7.96 -17.58 -12.28
C ALA A 20 9.08 -16.78 -12.95
N ILE A 21 8.68 -15.65 -13.59
CA ILE A 21 9.58 -14.61 -14.07
C ILE A 21 9.26 -13.33 -13.31
N GLY A 22 10.27 -12.73 -12.70
CA GLY A 22 10.14 -11.46 -11.98
C GLY A 22 11.05 -10.35 -12.52
N GLY A 23 10.93 -9.16 -11.96
CA GLY A 23 11.79 -8.02 -12.31
C GLY A 23 13.28 -8.34 -12.16
N MET A 24 13.66 -8.99 -11.06
CA MET A 24 15.06 -9.26 -10.71
C MET A 24 15.60 -10.58 -11.23
N GLY A 25 14.78 -11.49 -11.74
CA GLY A 25 15.24 -12.80 -12.15
C GLY A 25 14.11 -13.79 -12.36
N GLU A 26 14.49 -15.05 -12.45
CA GLU A 26 13.58 -16.17 -12.63
C GLU A 26 13.61 -17.10 -11.42
N VAL A 27 12.48 -17.70 -11.10
CA VAL A 27 12.37 -18.75 -10.07
C VAL A 27 12.12 -20.08 -10.77
N TRP A 28 12.96 -21.04 -10.47
CA TRP A 28 12.95 -22.37 -11.05
C TRP A 28 12.73 -23.43 -9.98
N LYS A 29 12.04 -24.49 -10.31
CA LYS A 29 12.03 -25.75 -9.58
C LYS A 29 13.30 -26.50 -9.94
N ALA A 30 14.00 -27.04 -8.96
CA ALA A 30 15.23 -27.76 -9.17
C ALA A 30 15.33 -29.03 -8.29
N ARG A 31 16.12 -29.98 -8.74
CA ARG A 31 16.47 -31.18 -7.96
C ARG A 31 17.86 -31.00 -7.34
N ASP A 32 17.96 -31.07 -6.03
CA ASP A 32 19.19 -31.17 -5.27
C ASP A 32 19.73 -32.59 -5.41
N LYS A 33 20.77 -32.78 -6.21
CA LYS A 33 21.36 -34.09 -6.50
C LYS A 33 22.00 -34.75 -5.27
N VAL A 34 22.42 -33.96 -4.29
CA VAL A 34 23.11 -34.44 -3.09
C VAL A 34 22.12 -34.96 -2.06
N LEU A 35 21.03 -34.17 -1.79
CA LEU A 35 20.03 -34.52 -0.78
C LEU A 35 18.78 -35.19 -1.36
N GLY A 36 18.66 -35.29 -2.69
CA GLY A 36 17.52 -35.93 -3.35
C GLY A 36 16.20 -35.21 -3.26
N ARG A 37 16.17 -33.96 -2.74
CA ARG A 37 14.95 -33.16 -2.53
C ARG A 37 14.70 -32.20 -3.69
N ILE A 38 13.47 -31.76 -3.79
CA ILE A 38 13.08 -30.67 -4.71
C ILE A 38 13.15 -29.33 -3.97
N VAL A 39 13.68 -28.31 -4.65
CA VAL A 39 13.91 -26.95 -4.13
C VAL A 39 13.43 -25.91 -5.13
N ALA A 40 13.22 -24.67 -4.68
CA ALA A 40 13.10 -23.51 -5.54
C ALA A 40 14.46 -22.83 -5.66
N VAL A 41 14.80 -22.37 -6.87
CA VAL A 41 16.05 -21.64 -7.14
C VAL A 41 15.69 -20.32 -7.81
N LYS A 42 15.99 -19.21 -7.16
CA LYS A 42 15.87 -17.87 -7.71
C LYS A 42 17.20 -17.48 -8.35
N ILE A 43 17.20 -17.23 -9.65
CA ILE A 43 18.37 -16.88 -10.45
C ILE A 43 18.26 -15.41 -10.85
N LEU A 44 19.26 -14.61 -10.52
CA LEU A 44 19.29 -13.18 -10.84
C LEU A 44 19.58 -12.95 -12.32
N LYS A 45 19.00 -11.88 -12.88
CA LYS A 45 19.34 -11.38 -14.21
C LYS A 45 20.77 -10.82 -14.23
N GLU A 46 21.43 -10.92 -15.37
CA GLU A 46 22.80 -10.43 -15.56
C GLU A 46 22.96 -8.93 -15.30
N GLU A 47 21.93 -8.12 -15.53
CA GLU A 47 21.95 -6.68 -15.25
C GLU A 47 22.20 -6.33 -13.77
N TYR A 48 21.88 -7.23 -12.83
CA TYR A 48 22.12 -7.02 -11.40
C TYR A 48 23.48 -7.58 -10.95
N THR A 49 24.06 -8.49 -11.69
CA THR A 49 25.32 -9.15 -11.32
C THR A 49 26.55 -8.38 -11.79
N GLY A 50 26.37 -7.38 -12.66
CA GLY A 50 27.43 -6.48 -13.08
C GLY A 50 27.88 -5.45 -12.02
N ASP A 51 27.11 -5.27 -10.93
CA ASP A 51 27.44 -4.40 -9.79
C ASP A 51 27.96 -5.23 -8.61
N PRO A 52 29.28 -5.18 -8.31
CA PRO A 52 29.86 -5.91 -7.18
C PRO A 52 29.23 -5.52 -5.82
N GLY A 53 28.85 -4.26 -5.65
CA GLY A 53 28.17 -3.80 -4.44
C GLY A 53 26.78 -4.40 -4.30
N PHE A 54 26.08 -4.66 -5.39
CA PHE A 54 24.79 -5.34 -5.37
C PHE A 54 24.98 -6.81 -4.93
N LEU A 55 25.94 -7.53 -5.51
CA LEU A 55 26.19 -8.94 -5.15
C LEU A 55 26.61 -9.10 -3.69
N GLU A 56 27.45 -8.20 -3.17
CA GLU A 56 27.84 -8.22 -1.76
C GLU A 56 26.63 -8.07 -0.83
N ARG A 57 25.75 -7.09 -1.10
CA ARG A 57 24.51 -6.91 -0.35
C ARG A 57 23.58 -8.11 -0.48
N PHE A 58 23.40 -8.64 -1.70
CA PHE A 58 22.58 -9.83 -1.94
C PHE A 58 23.06 -11.03 -1.15
N ARG A 59 24.39 -11.26 -1.10
CA ARG A 59 25.02 -12.31 -0.30
C ARG A 59 24.81 -12.09 1.19
N ALA A 60 24.93 -10.86 1.68
CA ALA A 60 24.66 -10.52 3.08
C ALA A 60 23.21 -10.79 3.47
N GLU A 61 22.25 -10.38 2.64
CA GLU A 61 20.82 -10.63 2.89
C GLU A 61 20.46 -12.12 2.80
N ALA A 62 21.05 -12.86 1.86
CA ALA A 62 20.89 -14.31 1.79
C ALA A 62 21.34 -14.99 3.09
N ARG A 63 22.50 -14.57 3.65
CA ARG A 63 23.00 -15.07 4.95
C ARG A 63 22.06 -14.74 6.10
N ASN A 64 21.58 -13.50 6.17
CA ASN A 64 20.67 -13.07 7.24
C ASN A 64 19.34 -13.84 7.17
N THR A 65 18.80 -14.02 5.95
CA THR A 65 17.56 -14.78 5.75
C THR A 65 17.74 -16.26 6.05
N ALA A 66 18.92 -16.85 5.78
CA ALA A 66 19.22 -18.23 6.09
C ALA A 66 19.26 -18.55 7.59
N LEU A 67 19.49 -17.53 8.45
CA LEU A 67 19.42 -17.66 9.91
C LEU A 67 17.98 -17.68 10.44
N LEU A 68 17.00 -17.22 9.63
CA LEU A 68 15.61 -17.14 10.03
C LEU A 68 14.96 -18.52 9.94
N ASN A 69 14.61 -19.09 11.08
CA ASN A 69 13.91 -20.36 11.18
C ASN A 69 12.53 -20.16 11.82
N HIS A 70 11.48 -20.12 11.01
CA HIS A 70 10.10 -19.99 11.45
C HIS A 70 9.16 -20.74 10.50
N PRO A 71 8.14 -21.47 11.00
CA PRO A 71 7.24 -22.26 10.14
C PRO A 71 6.49 -21.44 9.09
N GLY A 72 6.27 -20.15 9.34
CA GLY A 72 5.64 -19.21 8.40
C GLY A 72 6.61 -18.53 7.42
N VAL A 73 7.88 -18.92 7.37
CA VAL A 73 8.88 -18.39 6.43
C VAL A 73 9.43 -19.52 5.56
N ALA A 74 9.62 -19.26 4.28
CA ALA A 74 10.31 -20.20 3.40
C ALA A 74 11.81 -20.20 3.73
N ASN A 75 12.36 -21.38 4.02
CA ASN A 75 13.76 -21.52 4.40
C ASN A 75 14.68 -21.23 3.21
N VAL A 76 15.78 -20.52 3.46
CA VAL A 76 16.91 -20.42 2.52
C VAL A 76 17.90 -21.52 2.84
N PHE A 77 18.28 -22.29 1.82
CA PHE A 77 19.14 -23.47 1.97
C PHE A 77 20.57 -23.26 1.49
N ASP A 78 20.75 -22.46 0.45
CA ASP A 78 22.04 -22.26 -0.18
C ASP A 78 22.09 -21.00 -1.03
N TYR A 79 23.29 -20.55 -1.35
CA TYR A 79 23.57 -19.43 -2.23
C TYR A 79 24.77 -19.79 -3.11
N GLY A 80 24.76 -19.38 -4.37
CA GLY A 80 25.89 -19.57 -5.26
C GLY A 80 26.02 -18.48 -6.31
N GLU A 81 27.22 -18.38 -6.86
CA GLU A 81 27.55 -17.51 -7.98
C GLU A 81 28.20 -18.36 -9.07
N GLU A 82 27.73 -18.24 -10.30
CA GLU A 82 28.23 -19.00 -11.44
C GLU A 82 27.92 -18.27 -12.74
N ASP A 83 28.85 -18.28 -13.72
CA ASP A 83 28.64 -17.67 -15.05
C ASP A 83 28.09 -16.24 -15.05
N ASN A 84 28.67 -15.35 -14.26
CA ASN A 84 28.20 -13.97 -14.07
C ASN A 84 26.73 -13.88 -13.60
N SER A 85 26.22 -14.88 -12.92
CA SER A 85 24.90 -14.87 -12.31
C SER A 85 25.01 -15.28 -10.84
N ALA A 86 24.03 -14.87 -10.04
CA ALA A 86 23.90 -15.33 -8.65
C ALA A 86 22.55 -16.02 -8.49
N TYR A 87 22.53 -17.03 -7.63
CA TYR A 87 21.31 -17.78 -7.36
C TYR A 87 21.13 -18.05 -5.87
N LEU A 88 19.87 -18.12 -5.46
CA LEU A 88 19.46 -18.45 -4.10
C LEU A 88 18.61 -19.72 -4.13
N VAL A 89 19.01 -20.71 -3.34
CA VAL A 89 18.27 -21.97 -3.19
C VAL A 89 17.40 -21.91 -1.95
N MET A 90 16.11 -22.17 -2.11
CA MET A 90 15.14 -22.03 -1.03
C MET A 90 14.12 -23.18 -1.02
N GLU A 91 13.33 -23.23 0.02
CA GLU A 91 12.20 -24.13 0.16
C GLU A 91 11.22 -23.95 -1.02
N LEU A 92 10.92 -25.04 -1.70
CA LEU A 92 9.78 -25.07 -2.62
C LEU A 92 8.52 -25.28 -1.79
N VAL A 93 7.79 -24.19 -1.56
CA VAL A 93 6.54 -24.22 -0.77
C VAL A 93 5.42 -24.81 -1.63
N PRO A 94 4.75 -25.89 -1.18
CA PRO A 94 3.59 -26.43 -1.87
C PRO A 94 2.39 -25.50 -1.64
N GLY A 95 1.95 -24.79 -2.68
CA GLY A 95 0.84 -23.83 -2.56
C GLY A 95 0.77 -22.88 -3.73
N SER A 96 -0.05 -21.85 -3.60
CA SER A 96 -0.24 -20.80 -4.59
C SER A 96 0.05 -19.42 -3.98
N PRO A 97 0.63 -18.49 -4.74
CA PRO A 97 0.73 -17.10 -4.31
C PRO A 97 -0.67 -16.55 -3.98
N LEU A 98 -0.77 -15.73 -2.93
CA LEU A 98 -2.04 -15.07 -2.57
C LEU A 98 -2.58 -14.20 -3.72
N SER A 99 -1.71 -13.64 -4.57
CA SER A 99 -2.11 -12.93 -5.78
C SER A 99 -2.98 -13.78 -6.71
N SER A 100 -2.58 -15.03 -6.96
CA SER A 100 -3.35 -15.95 -7.80
C SER A 100 -4.67 -16.38 -7.15
N ILE A 101 -4.73 -16.39 -5.81
CA ILE A 101 -5.96 -16.65 -5.07
C ILE A 101 -6.92 -15.46 -5.21
N ILE A 102 -6.43 -14.23 -5.06
CA ILE A 102 -7.22 -13.01 -5.23
C ILE A 102 -7.75 -12.91 -6.68
N GLU A 103 -6.91 -13.18 -7.68
CA GLU A 103 -7.34 -13.19 -9.09
C GLU A 103 -8.46 -14.21 -9.36
N ARG A 104 -8.39 -15.38 -8.74
CA ARG A 104 -9.38 -16.45 -8.94
C ARG A 104 -10.67 -16.21 -8.17
N GLU A 105 -10.58 -15.77 -6.91
CA GLU A 105 -11.70 -15.70 -5.97
C GLU A 105 -12.32 -14.31 -5.87
N GLY A 106 -11.60 -13.26 -6.30
CA GLY A 106 -11.98 -11.85 -6.19
C GLY A 106 -11.88 -11.36 -4.76
N THR A 107 -12.84 -11.73 -3.91
CA THR A 107 -12.86 -11.38 -2.49
C THR A 107 -12.77 -12.63 -1.62
N LEU A 108 -12.19 -12.47 -0.44
CA LEU A 108 -12.04 -13.56 0.53
C LEU A 108 -12.87 -13.30 1.78
N PRO A 109 -13.39 -14.37 2.45
CA PRO A 109 -14.10 -14.25 3.71
C PRO A 109 -13.26 -13.53 4.78
N PRO A 110 -13.84 -12.59 5.57
CA PRO A 110 -13.10 -11.80 6.56
C PRO A 110 -12.28 -12.63 7.56
N ASP A 111 -12.82 -13.76 8.07
CA ASP A 111 -12.06 -14.62 9.00
C ASP A 111 -10.84 -15.25 8.34
N ARG A 112 -10.93 -15.62 7.05
CA ARG A 112 -9.78 -16.17 6.29
C ARG A 112 -8.72 -15.11 6.07
N VAL A 113 -9.10 -13.86 5.75
CA VAL A 113 -8.19 -12.72 5.62
C VAL A 113 -7.50 -12.43 6.95
N LEU A 114 -8.24 -12.35 8.04
CA LEU A 114 -7.69 -12.16 9.38
C LEU A 114 -6.72 -13.29 9.75
N ASN A 115 -7.04 -14.54 9.40
CA ASN A 115 -6.13 -15.66 9.62
C ASN A 115 -4.81 -15.50 8.87
N PHE A 116 -4.85 -15.06 7.60
CA PHE A 116 -3.64 -14.81 6.81
C PHE A 116 -2.83 -13.64 7.39
N ILE A 117 -3.48 -12.56 7.82
CA ILE A 117 -2.82 -11.42 8.49
C ILE A 117 -2.11 -11.89 9.77
N ALA A 118 -2.78 -12.67 10.63
CA ALA A 118 -2.19 -13.16 11.88
C ALA A 118 -0.95 -14.04 11.63
N GLN A 119 -1.04 -14.96 10.67
CA GLN A 119 0.08 -15.84 10.33
C GLN A 119 1.26 -15.06 9.74
N THR A 120 0.98 -14.13 8.80
CA THR A 120 2.02 -13.26 8.21
C THR A 120 2.65 -12.39 9.28
N ALA A 121 1.86 -11.80 10.18
CA ALA A 121 2.38 -10.98 11.28
C ALA A 121 3.33 -11.77 12.19
N ARG A 122 3.03 -13.05 12.51
CA ARG A 122 3.96 -13.91 13.29
C ARG A 122 5.26 -14.18 12.54
N ALA A 123 5.19 -14.44 11.24
CA ALA A 123 6.39 -14.63 10.42
C ALA A 123 7.24 -13.37 10.36
N LEU A 124 6.62 -12.20 10.16
CA LEU A 124 7.29 -10.90 10.20
C LEU A 124 7.88 -10.60 11.58
N ALA A 125 7.15 -10.90 12.67
CA ALA A 125 7.66 -10.71 14.04
C ALA A 125 8.95 -11.50 14.29
N ALA A 126 9.03 -12.74 13.81
CA ALA A 126 10.25 -13.55 13.91
C ALA A 126 11.43 -12.92 13.15
N ALA A 127 11.19 -12.36 11.95
CA ALA A 127 12.21 -11.65 11.20
C ALA A 127 12.62 -10.33 11.84
N HIS A 128 11.65 -9.53 12.28
CA HIS A 128 11.88 -8.24 12.92
C HIS A 128 12.68 -8.37 14.23
N SER A 129 12.47 -9.46 15.00
CA SER A 129 13.24 -9.74 16.22
C SER A 129 14.73 -9.97 15.96
N GLN A 130 15.10 -10.34 14.71
CA GLN A 130 16.48 -10.49 14.26
C GLN A 130 17.00 -9.25 13.49
N GLY A 131 16.25 -8.14 13.51
CA GLY A 131 16.58 -6.92 12.78
C GLY A 131 16.34 -7.00 11.28
N LEU A 132 15.67 -8.04 10.77
CA LEU A 132 15.38 -8.24 9.36
C LEU A 132 13.97 -7.70 9.03
N VAL A 133 13.90 -6.62 8.25
CA VAL A 133 12.67 -6.05 7.70
C VAL A 133 12.45 -6.63 6.30
N HIS A 134 11.21 -7.02 5.97
CA HIS A 134 10.89 -7.65 4.68
C HIS A 134 10.96 -6.65 3.52
N ARG A 135 10.42 -5.45 3.70
CA ARG A 135 10.47 -4.30 2.77
C ARG A 135 9.65 -4.44 1.47
N ASP A 136 9.23 -5.64 1.08
CA ASP A 136 8.47 -5.93 -0.15
C ASP A 136 7.34 -6.94 0.14
N VAL A 137 6.55 -6.69 1.21
CA VAL A 137 5.39 -7.50 1.54
C VAL A 137 4.30 -7.25 0.50
N LYS A 138 3.93 -8.32 -0.25
CA LYS A 138 2.91 -8.27 -1.30
C LYS A 138 2.28 -9.66 -1.50
N PRO A 139 1.11 -9.77 -2.14
CA PRO A 139 0.43 -11.05 -2.31
C PRO A 139 1.25 -12.11 -3.05
N GLY A 140 2.12 -11.69 -3.98
CA GLY A 140 3.01 -12.60 -4.69
C GLY A 140 4.08 -13.26 -3.82
N ASN A 141 4.43 -12.66 -2.68
CA ASN A 141 5.42 -13.16 -1.73
C ASN A 141 4.79 -13.90 -0.53
N LEU A 142 3.47 -14.09 -0.53
CA LEU A 142 2.72 -14.87 0.46
C LEU A 142 2.20 -16.13 -0.21
N ILE A 143 2.84 -17.28 0.04
CA ILE A 143 2.40 -18.54 -0.51
C ILE A 143 1.41 -19.18 0.46
N ILE A 144 0.21 -19.48 -0.04
CA ILE A 144 -0.85 -20.14 0.73
C ILE A 144 -0.84 -21.62 0.40
N THR A 145 -0.59 -22.42 1.40
CA THR A 145 -0.59 -23.88 1.27
C THR A 145 -2.02 -24.44 1.22
N PRO A 146 -2.23 -25.70 0.78
CA PRO A 146 -3.58 -26.30 0.71
C PRO A 146 -4.33 -26.36 2.04
N ASP A 147 -3.61 -26.30 3.18
CA ASP A 147 -4.18 -26.27 4.54
C ASP A 147 -4.30 -24.83 5.10
N ASP A 148 -4.38 -23.83 4.21
CA ASP A 148 -4.52 -22.40 4.53
C ASP A 148 -3.41 -21.84 5.46
N ARG A 149 -2.21 -22.39 5.40
CA ARG A 149 -1.04 -21.80 6.05
C ARG A 149 -0.36 -20.79 5.14
N VAL A 150 0.18 -19.75 5.75
CA VAL A 150 0.98 -18.74 5.05
C VAL A 150 2.46 -19.06 5.20
N LYS A 151 3.17 -19.04 4.07
CA LYS A 151 4.63 -19.01 4.01
C LYS A 151 5.07 -17.72 3.32
N VAL A 152 5.83 -16.90 4.03
CA VAL A 152 6.43 -15.66 3.52
C VAL A 152 7.73 -16.01 2.79
N THR A 153 7.89 -15.50 1.58
CA THR A 153 9.05 -15.70 0.72
C THR A 153 9.73 -14.37 0.38
N ASP A 154 10.93 -14.41 -0.17
CA ASP A 154 11.63 -13.25 -0.75
C ASP A 154 11.89 -12.09 0.22
N PHE A 155 12.31 -12.39 1.47
CA PHE A 155 12.73 -11.38 2.42
C PHE A 155 13.84 -10.49 1.86
N GLY A 156 13.60 -9.16 1.85
CA GLY A 156 14.60 -8.09 1.67
C GLY A 156 15.38 -8.04 0.35
N ILE A 157 15.48 -9.17 -0.34
CA ILE A 157 16.36 -9.39 -1.49
C ILE A 157 16.05 -8.44 -2.67
N ALA A 158 14.79 -8.01 -2.79
CA ALA A 158 14.34 -7.19 -3.92
C ALA A 158 14.78 -5.71 -3.85
N ARG A 159 15.12 -5.20 -2.67
CA ARG A 159 15.37 -3.75 -2.48
C ARG A 159 16.80 -3.30 -2.59
N LEU A 160 17.73 -4.23 -2.73
CA LEU A 160 19.12 -3.90 -3.02
C LEU A 160 19.29 -3.15 -4.35
N ALA A 161 18.36 -3.39 -5.30
CA ALA A 161 18.35 -2.71 -6.60
C ALA A 161 17.69 -1.31 -6.58
N ASN A 162 16.90 -0.96 -5.53
CA ASN A 162 15.98 0.18 -5.56
C ASN A 162 16.29 1.26 -4.52
N GLN A 163 17.52 1.48 -4.12
CA GLN A 163 17.90 2.59 -3.24
C GLN A 163 17.92 3.97 -3.95
N VAL A 164 17.37 4.06 -5.17
CA VAL A 164 17.22 5.35 -5.86
C VAL A 164 15.90 5.97 -5.41
N PRO A 165 15.90 7.16 -4.78
CA PRO A 165 14.67 7.86 -4.43
C PRO A 165 13.79 8.09 -5.65
N LEU A 166 12.48 8.02 -5.47
CA LEU A 166 11.44 8.26 -6.49
C LEU A 166 11.65 9.53 -7.34
N THR A 167 12.45 10.47 -6.85
CA THR A 167 12.64 11.81 -7.41
C THR A 167 13.77 11.95 -8.41
N ALA A 168 14.74 11.03 -8.45
CA ALA A 168 15.96 11.24 -9.23
C ALA A 168 15.88 10.82 -10.71
N THR A 169 15.07 9.81 -11.05
CA THR A 169 14.99 9.27 -12.42
C THR A 169 13.57 9.13 -12.98
N GLY A 170 12.52 9.42 -12.21
CA GLY A 170 11.13 9.26 -12.64
C GLY A 170 10.71 7.81 -12.91
N GLN A 171 11.60 6.85 -12.69
CA GLN A 171 11.30 5.42 -12.81
C GLN A 171 11.18 4.79 -11.42
N VAL A 172 9.99 4.39 -11.05
CA VAL A 172 9.75 3.50 -9.91
C VAL A 172 10.05 2.09 -10.37
N MET A 173 11.24 1.61 -10.07
CA MET A 173 11.59 0.21 -10.30
C MET A 173 11.03 -0.62 -9.14
N GLY A 174 9.87 -1.24 -9.34
CA GLY A 174 9.18 -2.04 -8.32
C GLY A 174 7.69 -1.71 -8.23
N THR A 175 6.97 -2.47 -7.43
CA THR A 175 5.52 -2.35 -7.29
C THR A 175 5.18 -1.28 -6.25
N ALA A 176 4.88 -0.03 -6.66
CA ALA A 176 4.42 1.04 -5.74
C ALA A 176 3.11 0.70 -5.02
N GLN A 177 2.40 -0.32 -5.50
CA GLN A 177 1.06 -0.70 -5.07
C GLN A 177 0.94 -1.09 -3.59
N TYR A 178 2.04 -1.54 -2.97
CA TYR A 178 2.08 -1.99 -1.56
C TYR A 178 3.09 -1.20 -0.72
N LEU A 179 3.67 -0.12 -1.27
CA LEU A 179 4.63 0.71 -0.55
C LEU A 179 3.98 1.49 0.58
N ALA A 180 4.62 1.53 1.74
CA ALA A 180 4.22 2.43 2.81
C ALA A 180 4.56 3.89 2.47
N PRO A 181 3.83 4.89 3.03
CA PRO A 181 4.06 6.32 2.77
C PRO A 181 5.51 6.76 3.00
N GLU A 182 6.12 6.30 4.08
CA GLU A 182 7.53 6.58 4.40
C GLU A 182 8.49 6.04 3.33
N GLN A 183 8.17 4.90 2.74
CA GLN A 183 8.96 4.33 1.66
C GLN A 183 8.78 5.10 0.35
N ALA A 184 7.55 5.55 0.05
CA ALA A 184 7.26 6.36 -1.12
C ALA A 184 7.93 7.73 -1.05
N THR A 185 8.20 8.25 0.14
CA THR A 185 8.96 9.50 0.37
C THR A 185 10.47 9.29 0.49
N GLY A 186 10.98 8.07 0.25
CA GLY A 186 12.42 7.77 0.25
C GLY A 186 13.02 7.52 1.63
N GLN A 187 12.19 7.41 2.67
CA GLN A 187 12.65 7.03 4.00
C GLN A 187 12.94 5.52 4.08
N ALA A 188 13.75 5.13 5.05
CA ALA A 188 14.06 3.74 5.28
C ALA A 188 12.81 2.95 5.68
N ALA A 189 12.63 1.77 5.10
CA ALA A 189 11.58 0.86 5.51
C ALA A 189 11.85 0.31 6.91
N THR A 190 10.80 0.19 7.70
CA THR A 190 10.82 -0.33 9.07
C THR A 190 9.84 -1.48 9.23
N ALA A 191 9.81 -2.11 10.39
CA ALA A 191 8.77 -3.10 10.74
C ALA A 191 7.34 -2.55 10.55
N SER A 192 7.14 -1.24 10.81
CA SER A 192 5.85 -0.57 10.60
C SER A 192 5.48 -0.46 9.12
N SER A 193 6.46 -0.37 8.21
CA SER A 193 6.22 -0.36 6.76
C SER A 193 5.68 -1.72 6.29
N ASP A 194 6.22 -2.83 6.80
CA ASP A 194 5.72 -4.18 6.49
C ASP A 194 4.26 -4.36 6.95
N MET A 195 3.91 -3.78 8.12
CA MET A 195 2.54 -3.83 8.63
C MET A 195 1.56 -3.00 7.78
N TYR A 196 1.99 -1.83 7.26
CA TYR A 196 1.19 -1.06 6.31
C TYR A 196 0.92 -1.85 5.03
N SER A 197 1.96 -2.46 4.45
CA SER A 197 1.83 -3.32 3.26
C SER A 197 0.85 -4.47 3.50
N LEU A 198 0.86 -5.05 4.71
CA LEU A 198 -0.10 -6.07 5.12
C LEU A 198 -1.53 -5.52 5.23
N GLY A 199 -1.70 -4.25 5.61
CA GLY A 199 -2.97 -3.52 5.56
C GLY A 199 -3.52 -3.39 4.14
N ILE A 200 -2.66 -3.02 3.16
CA ILE A 200 -3.04 -2.98 1.73
C ILE A 200 -3.50 -4.36 1.25
N ILE A 201 -2.77 -5.42 1.60
CA ILE A 201 -3.13 -6.81 1.24
C ILE A 201 -4.47 -7.19 1.86
N GLY A 202 -4.69 -6.89 3.14
CA GLY A 202 -5.95 -7.16 3.82
C GLY A 202 -7.13 -6.44 3.18
N TYR A 203 -6.96 -5.16 2.82
CA TYR A 203 -7.95 -4.38 2.09
C TYR A 203 -8.27 -5.05 0.73
N GLU A 204 -7.24 -5.36 -0.07
CA GLU A 204 -7.39 -5.98 -1.39
C GLU A 204 -8.11 -7.34 -1.29
N CYS A 205 -7.76 -8.18 -0.32
CA CYS A 205 -8.43 -9.46 -0.09
C CYS A 205 -9.91 -9.31 0.27
N LEU A 206 -10.30 -8.28 1.02
CA LEU A 206 -11.67 -8.05 1.46
C LEU A 206 -12.54 -7.41 0.37
N VAL A 207 -11.97 -6.54 -0.47
CA VAL A 207 -12.71 -5.71 -1.44
C VAL A 207 -12.50 -6.16 -2.88
N GLY A 208 -11.48 -6.98 -3.16
CA GLY A 208 -11.11 -7.44 -4.50
C GLY A 208 -10.31 -6.40 -5.31
N ARG A 209 -10.02 -5.25 -4.72
CA ARG A 209 -9.21 -4.18 -5.33
C ARG A 209 -8.38 -3.46 -4.28
N ARG A 210 -7.27 -2.88 -4.71
CA ARG A 210 -6.40 -2.10 -3.82
C ARG A 210 -7.03 -0.76 -3.45
N PRO A 211 -6.71 -0.21 -2.25
CA PRO A 211 -7.23 1.09 -1.81
C PRO A 211 -6.71 2.26 -2.64
N PHE A 212 -5.49 2.15 -3.17
CA PHE A 212 -4.86 3.18 -3.98
C PHE A 212 -4.53 2.65 -5.38
N THR A 213 -4.99 3.38 -6.39
CA THR A 213 -4.80 3.08 -7.81
C THR A 213 -4.39 4.35 -8.55
N GLY A 214 -3.85 4.23 -9.75
CA GLY A 214 -3.44 5.39 -10.55
C GLY A 214 -2.89 4.95 -11.90
N GLU A 215 -2.82 5.88 -12.83
CA GLU A 215 -2.33 5.64 -14.20
C GLU A 215 -0.81 5.37 -14.27
N SER A 216 -0.07 5.69 -13.22
CA SER A 216 1.37 5.45 -13.13
C SER A 216 1.78 5.01 -11.74
N GLN A 217 2.95 4.39 -11.61
CA GLN A 217 3.53 4.02 -10.32
C GLN A 217 3.75 5.26 -9.42
N ILE A 218 4.05 6.41 -10.02
CA ILE A 218 4.21 7.69 -9.30
C ILE A 218 2.86 8.15 -8.75
N ALA A 219 1.78 8.09 -9.54
CA ALA A 219 0.44 8.45 -9.08
C ALA A 219 -0.01 7.56 -7.91
N ILE A 220 0.25 6.25 -7.98
CA ILE A 220 -0.03 5.31 -6.89
C ILE A 220 0.80 5.67 -5.65
N ALA A 221 2.10 5.93 -5.80
CA ALA A 221 2.96 6.31 -4.68
C ALA A 221 2.51 7.62 -4.00
N LEU A 222 2.08 8.61 -4.78
CA LEU A 222 1.52 9.87 -4.26
C LEU A 222 0.20 9.64 -3.51
N ALA A 223 -0.67 8.77 -4.02
CA ALA A 223 -1.90 8.39 -3.34
C ALA A 223 -1.62 7.66 -2.01
N GLN A 224 -0.58 6.79 -1.96
CA GLN A 224 -0.13 6.17 -0.70
C GLN A 224 0.27 7.22 0.36
N VAL A 225 0.84 8.34 -0.06
CA VAL A 225 1.30 9.41 0.85
C VAL A 225 0.14 10.32 1.27
N ASN A 226 -0.68 10.76 0.31
CA ASN A 226 -1.58 11.91 0.50
C ASN A 226 -3.04 11.53 0.68
N ASP A 227 -3.52 10.45 0.03
CA ASP A 227 -4.94 10.17 -0.01
C ASP A 227 -5.36 9.29 1.19
N PRO A 228 -6.50 9.56 1.82
CA PRO A 228 -7.07 8.64 2.80
C PRO A 228 -7.47 7.33 2.09
N PRO A 229 -7.33 6.17 2.75
CA PRO A 229 -7.86 4.94 2.19
C PRO A 229 -9.40 5.03 2.10
N PRO A 230 -10.02 4.56 1.00
CA PRO A 230 -11.47 4.50 0.92
C PRO A 230 -12.05 3.62 2.04
N PRO A 231 -13.24 3.94 2.58
CA PRO A 231 -13.88 3.12 3.60
C PRO A 231 -14.16 1.71 3.07
N LEU A 232 -14.09 0.74 3.95
CA LEU A 232 -14.45 -0.65 3.65
C LEU A 232 -15.98 -0.82 3.69
N PRO A 233 -16.58 -1.70 2.85
CA PRO A 233 -18.01 -1.98 2.87
C PRO A 233 -18.52 -2.43 4.25
N GLU A 234 -19.72 -1.99 4.65
CA GLU A 234 -20.36 -2.35 5.92
C GLU A 234 -20.66 -3.85 6.06
N SER A 235 -20.74 -4.58 4.95
CA SER A 235 -20.85 -6.04 4.95
C SER A 235 -19.65 -6.75 5.59
N ILE A 236 -18.53 -6.04 5.78
CA ILE A 236 -17.34 -6.53 6.47
C ILE A 236 -17.48 -6.19 7.96
N PRO A 237 -17.21 -7.12 8.89
CA PRO A 237 -17.31 -6.86 10.32
C PRO A 237 -16.51 -5.62 10.77
N ALA A 238 -17.11 -4.73 11.56
CA ALA A 238 -16.54 -3.45 12.01
C ALA A 238 -15.13 -3.62 12.60
N ALA A 239 -14.88 -4.64 13.41
CA ALA A 239 -13.57 -4.91 13.97
C ALA A 239 -12.49 -5.25 12.90
N ALA A 240 -12.89 -5.88 11.81
CA ALA A 240 -11.98 -6.14 10.69
C ALA A 240 -11.72 -4.86 9.90
N ARG A 241 -12.77 -4.03 9.65
CA ARG A 241 -12.62 -2.72 9.01
C ARG A 241 -11.67 -1.83 9.81
N ALA A 242 -11.92 -1.66 11.11
CA ALA A 242 -11.09 -0.87 12.02
C ALA A 242 -9.63 -1.34 12.04
N LEU A 243 -9.38 -2.65 12.05
CA LEU A 243 -8.02 -3.19 11.99
C LEU A 243 -7.30 -2.82 10.69
N ILE A 244 -7.97 -2.98 9.54
CA ILE A 244 -7.38 -2.64 8.24
C ILE A 244 -7.11 -1.15 8.16
N MET A 245 -8.03 -0.29 8.60
CA MET A 245 -7.83 1.16 8.63
C MET A 245 -6.68 1.57 9.57
N CYS A 246 -6.55 0.93 10.73
CA CYS A 246 -5.41 1.11 11.63
C CYS A 246 -4.07 0.76 10.96
N LEU A 247 -4.00 -0.35 10.21
CA LEU A 247 -2.79 -0.72 9.45
C LEU A 247 -2.47 0.28 8.34
N LEU A 248 -3.50 0.89 7.73
CA LEU A 248 -3.38 1.89 6.66
C LEU A 248 -3.18 3.32 7.16
N ALA A 249 -3.03 3.53 8.46
CA ALA A 249 -2.71 4.84 9.02
C ALA A 249 -1.43 5.39 8.39
N LYS A 250 -1.46 6.67 7.97
CA LYS A 250 -0.32 7.32 7.29
C LYS A 250 0.85 7.52 8.26
N ASP A 251 0.54 7.93 9.48
CA ASP A 251 1.52 8.03 10.56
C ASP A 251 1.86 6.63 11.10
N PRO A 252 3.13 6.17 11.00
CA PRO A 252 3.57 4.89 11.56
C PRO A 252 3.27 4.72 13.05
N ALA A 253 3.20 5.82 13.82
CA ALA A 253 2.90 5.78 15.26
C ALA A 253 1.46 5.37 15.58
N GLN A 254 0.54 5.54 14.62
CA GLN A 254 -0.86 5.11 14.76
C GLN A 254 -1.06 3.63 14.38
N ARG A 255 -0.07 2.99 13.79
CA ARG A 255 -0.10 1.57 13.47
C ARG A 255 0.24 0.72 14.71
N PRO A 256 0.02 -0.61 14.69
CA PRO A 256 0.50 -1.48 15.75
C PRO A 256 1.99 -1.27 16.03
N LYS A 257 2.40 -1.26 17.30
CA LYS A 257 3.80 -1.02 17.68
C LYS A 257 4.79 -2.03 17.11
N ASP A 258 4.34 -3.28 16.93
CA ASP A 258 5.11 -4.39 16.37
C ASP A 258 4.18 -5.48 15.80
N ALA A 259 4.73 -6.39 15.02
CA ALA A 259 3.99 -7.46 14.38
C ALA A 259 3.45 -8.51 15.39
N THR A 260 4.04 -8.63 16.58
CA THR A 260 3.53 -9.51 17.67
C THR A 260 2.24 -8.95 18.23
N ALA A 261 2.19 -7.63 18.49
CA ALA A 261 0.99 -6.93 18.93
C ALA A 261 -0.12 -7.06 17.89
N LEU A 262 0.22 -6.89 16.60
CA LEU A 262 -0.72 -7.11 15.49
C LEU A 262 -1.29 -8.52 15.51
N ALA A 263 -0.46 -9.56 15.54
CA ALA A 263 -0.92 -10.95 15.57
C ALA A 263 -1.86 -11.22 16.76
N SER A 264 -1.51 -10.68 17.93
CA SER A 264 -2.31 -10.82 19.16
C SER A 264 -3.67 -10.13 19.04
N ALA A 265 -3.71 -8.92 18.44
CA ALA A 265 -4.96 -8.20 18.20
C ALA A 265 -5.87 -8.94 17.21
N VAL A 266 -5.30 -9.45 16.12
CA VAL A 266 -6.05 -10.23 15.12
C VAL A 266 -6.65 -11.48 15.74
N ASP A 267 -5.88 -12.23 16.54
CA ASP A 267 -6.41 -13.41 17.23
C ASP A 267 -7.55 -13.07 18.21
N ALA A 268 -7.43 -11.93 18.90
CA ALA A 268 -8.47 -11.44 19.79
C ALA A 268 -9.74 -11.06 19.02
N ILE A 269 -9.63 -10.37 17.89
CA ILE A 269 -10.75 -10.03 16.99
C ILE A 269 -11.46 -11.31 16.52
N ARG A 270 -10.70 -12.31 16.07
CA ARG A 270 -11.25 -13.60 15.61
C ARG A 270 -12.00 -14.35 16.73
N ARG A 271 -11.58 -14.17 17.98
CA ARG A 271 -12.31 -14.68 19.16
C ARG A 271 -13.41 -13.75 19.66
N ARG A 272 -13.68 -12.62 18.98
CA ARG A 272 -14.64 -11.57 19.36
C ARG A 272 -14.31 -10.89 20.71
N ASP A 273 -13.04 -10.87 21.10
CA ASP A 273 -12.54 -10.20 22.31
C ASP A 273 -11.92 -8.85 21.95
N LEU A 274 -12.78 -7.84 21.76
CA LEU A 274 -12.34 -6.49 21.39
C LEU A 274 -11.52 -5.82 22.49
N LYS A 275 -11.76 -6.16 23.79
CA LYS A 275 -10.97 -5.61 24.89
C LYS A 275 -9.51 -6.09 24.82
N ALA A 276 -9.31 -7.37 24.55
CA ALA A 276 -7.96 -7.91 24.35
C ALA A 276 -7.30 -7.35 23.07
N ALA A 277 -8.07 -7.14 22.00
CA ALA A 277 -7.57 -6.55 20.77
C ALA A 277 -7.05 -5.12 20.99
N VAL A 278 -7.83 -4.26 21.65
CA VAL A 278 -7.43 -2.89 22.02
C VAL A 278 -6.26 -2.88 23.02
N LYS A 279 -6.22 -3.84 23.97
CA LYS A 279 -5.06 -3.96 24.86
C LYS A 279 -3.77 -4.28 24.10
N ALA A 280 -3.84 -5.13 23.06
CA ALA A 280 -2.68 -5.46 22.23
C ALA A 280 -2.27 -4.29 21.31
N VAL A 281 -3.25 -3.60 20.73
CA VAL A 281 -3.08 -2.45 19.82
C VAL A 281 -3.95 -1.30 20.27
N PRO A 282 -3.45 -0.42 21.16
CA PRO A 282 -4.26 0.69 21.73
C PRO A 282 -4.81 1.66 20.70
N SER A 283 -4.08 1.92 19.59
CA SER A 283 -4.53 2.76 18.49
C SER A 283 -5.79 2.24 17.80
N LEU A 284 -6.09 0.94 17.89
CA LEU A 284 -7.30 0.36 17.34
C LEU A 284 -8.58 0.95 17.93
N ALA A 285 -8.52 1.49 19.17
CA ALA A 285 -9.70 2.04 19.85
C ALA A 285 -10.32 3.21 19.09
N GLN A 286 -9.50 4.10 18.49
CA GLN A 286 -10.01 5.23 17.71
C GLN A 286 -10.72 4.77 16.43
N PHE A 287 -10.14 3.81 15.71
CA PHE A 287 -10.75 3.27 14.48
C PHE A 287 -12.06 2.50 14.76
N LEU A 288 -12.14 1.81 15.90
CA LEU A 288 -13.39 1.19 16.36
C LEU A 288 -14.46 2.23 16.74
N ALA A 289 -14.06 3.39 17.28
CA ALA A 289 -14.99 4.46 17.61
C ALA A 289 -15.53 5.15 16.34
N GLU A 290 -14.68 5.36 15.35
CA GLU A 290 -15.06 5.91 14.03
C GLU A 290 -16.08 4.98 13.33
N GLU A 291 -15.82 3.68 13.27
CA GLU A 291 -16.74 2.69 12.69
C GLU A 291 -18.11 2.65 13.39
N ASN A 292 -18.13 2.79 14.72
CA ASN A 292 -19.39 2.82 15.49
C ASN A 292 -20.14 4.13 15.33
N ALA A 293 -19.44 5.26 15.08
CA ALA A 293 -20.07 6.55 14.84
C ALA A 293 -20.76 6.58 13.47
N ASP A 294 -20.13 6.01 12.45
CA ASP A 294 -20.70 5.87 11.12
C ASP A 294 -21.93 4.96 11.13
N ASP A 295 -21.87 3.78 11.80
CA ASP A 295 -23.00 2.89 11.96
C ASP A 295 -24.18 3.58 12.71
N ALA A 296 -23.90 4.42 13.70
CA ALA A 296 -24.92 5.18 14.43
C ALA A 296 -25.54 6.30 13.57
N THR A 297 -24.75 6.97 12.75
CA THR A 297 -25.21 8.04 11.85
C THR A 297 -26.12 7.48 10.75
N VAL A 298 -25.73 6.36 10.14
CA VAL A 298 -26.55 5.66 9.13
C VAL A 298 -27.86 5.17 9.73
N ALA A 299 -27.86 4.65 10.98
CA ALA A 299 -29.09 4.25 11.67
C ALA A 299 -30.01 5.44 11.95
N MET A 300 -29.48 6.60 12.31
CA MET A 300 -30.26 7.84 12.50
C MET A 300 -30.83 8.37 11.18
N ASP A 301 -30.07 8.33 10.10
CA ASP A 301 -30.57 8.74 8.78
C ASP A 301 -31.64 7.79 8.25
N ALA A 302 -31.49 6.48 8.45
CA ALA A 302 -32.51 5.49 8.11
C ALA A 302 -33.80 5.67 8.93
N MET A 303 -33.70 6.05 10.21
CA MET A 303 -34.85 6.40 11.04
C MET A 303 -35.52 7.70 10.61
N ASN A 304 -34.76 8.71 10.18
CA ASN A 304 -35.32 9.96 9.66
C ASN A 304 -36.02 9.80 8.30
N VAL A 305 -35.50 8.93 7.41
CA VAL A 305 -36.17 8.60 6.14
C VAL A 305 -37.46 7.82 6.38
N ALA A 306 -37.55 7.02 7.44
CA ALA A 306 -38.75 6.28 7.82
C ALA A 306 -39.81 7.14 8.53
N ALA A 307 -39.47 8.37 8.93
CA ALA A 307 -40.32 9.28 9.67
C ALA A 307 -40.98 10.40 8.82
N GLU A 308 -41.00 10.30 7.50
CA GLU A 308 -41.84 11.17 6.68
C GLU A 308 -43.32 10.88 6.96
N PRO A 309 -44.13 11.90 7.41
CA PRO A 309 -45.52 11.65 7.73
C PRO A 309 -46.31 11.34 6.46
N ILE A 310 -46.91 10.17 6.41
CA ILE A 310 -47.92 9.82 5.42
C ILE A 310 -49.04 10.84 5.56
N SER A 311 -49.14 11.80 4.62
CA SER A 311 -50.22 12.73 4.51
C SER A 311 -51.54 11.96 4.32
N ALA A 312 -52.34 11.91 5.35
CA ALA A 312 -53.62 11.26 5.34
C ALA A 312 -54.58 11.94 4.35
N SER A 313 -54.83 11.29 3.23
CA SER A 313 -55.89 11.63 2.30
C SER A 313 -57.23 11.46 2.99
N ALA A 314 -57.97 12.55 3.17
CA ALA A 314 -59.30 12.57 3.79
C ALA A 314 -60.34 11.90 2.90
N ALA A 315 -61.05 10.94 3.45
CA ALA A 315 -62.24 10.31 2.89
C ALA A 315 -63.46 11.30 2.88
N PRO A 316 -64.41 11.17 1.93
CA PRO A 316 -65.52 12.09 1.79
C PRO A 316 -66.64 11.77 2.79
N ARG A 317 -67.20 12.81 3.45
CA ARG A 317 -68.46 12.73 4.20
C ARG A 317 -69.60 13.30 3.38
N PHE A 318 -70.60 12.50 3.13
CA PHE A 318 -71.91 12.87 2.68
C PHE A 318 -72.77 13.49 3.85
N GLY A 319 -73.58 14.49 3.51
CA GLY A 319 -74.77 14.80 4.35
C GLY A 319 -75.21 16.23 4.41
N SER A 320 -76.11 16.60 3.54
CA SER A 320 -77.36 17.36 3.65
C SER A 320 -77.45 18.76 4.24
N GLY A 321 -77.99 19.67 3.41
CA GLY A 321 -79.06 20.57 3.75
C GLY A 321 -78.78 22.05 3.98
N GLY A 322 -79.34 22.92 3.11
CA GLY A 322 -79.86 24.18 3.49
C GLY A 322 -79.25 25.46 2.84
N ARG A 323 -79.83 25.85 1.70
CA ARG A 323 -80.28 27.22 1.24
C ARG A 323 -79.72 28.48 1.90
N PHE A 324 -79.15 29.35 1.14
CA PHE A 324 -79.59 30.65 0.68
C PHE A 324 -78.39 31.46 0.11
N SER A 325 -78.59 31.92 -1.14
CA SER A 325 -77.88 33.03 -1.80
C SER A 325 -78.43 34.39 -1.28
N PRO A 326 -77.90 35.58 -1.64
CA PRO A 326 -77.19 35.91 -2.87
C PRO A 326 -75.98 36.87 -2.74
N GLU A 327 -75.32 36.97 -3.83
CA GLU A 327 -74.35 37.85 -4.48
C GLU A 327 -74.52 39.42 -4.15
N PRO A 328 -73.68 40.28 -4.78
CA PRO A 328 -72.33 40.27 -5.28
C PRO A 328 -71.44 41.45 -4.83
N THR A 329 -70.18 41.49 -5.21
CA THR A 329 -69.59 42.72 -5.78
C THR A 329 -68.06 42.59 -6.03
N THR A 330 -67.76 42.62 -7.31
CA THR A 330 -66.64 43.26 -8.03
C THR A 330 -65.21 43.13 -7.59
N ALA A 331 -64.51 42.63 -8.54
CA ALA A 331 -63.07 42.69 -8.85
C ALA A 331 -62.48 44.14 -8.88
N PRO A 332 -61.18 44.41 -9.15
CA PRO A 332 -60.30 43.72 -10.12
C PRO A 332 -58.80 43.58 -9.71
N ILE A 333 -58.14 42.84 -10.56
CA ILE A 333 -56.68 42.75 -10.74
C ILE A 333 -56.11 44.07 -11.28
N PRO A 334 -54.85 44.42 -11.02
CA PRO A 334 -53.98 44.44 -12.20
C PRO A 334 -52.60 43.85 -11.99
N ARG A 335 -52.11 43.35 -13.13
CA ARG A 335 -50.72 43.03 -13.49
C ARG A 335 -49.91 44.32 -13.62
N THR A 336 -48.56 44.25 -13.48
CA THR A 336 -47.63 44.67 -14.50
C THR A 336 -46.23 44.97 -13.93
N SER A 337 -45.26 44.26 -14.47
CA SER A 337 -44.02 44.72 -15.13
C SER A 337 -42.90 45.37 -14.34
N ALA A 338 -41.80 44.73 -14.44
CA ALA A 338 -40.46 45.21 -14.83
C ALA A 338 -40.14 46.70 -14.75
N GLN A 339 -39.05 47.03 -14.15
CA GLN A 339 -37.96 47.77 -14.79
C GLN A 339 -36.81 48.10 -13.80
N THR A 340 -35.65 47.76 -14.27
CA THR A 340 -34.33 48.36 -14.15
C THR A 340 -34.36 49.85 -13.69
N VAL A 341 -33.41 50.27 -12.84
CA VAL A 341 -32.49 51.39 -13.06
C VAL A 341 -31.49 51.53 -11.88
N ARG A 342 -30.26 51.65 -12.29
CA ARG A 342 -28.99 52.13 -11.72
C ARG A 342 -29.14 53.28 -10.67
N THR A 343 -28.22 53.32 -9.76
CA THR A 343 -27.03 54.18 -9.61
C THR A 343 -26.55 54.23 -8.17
N SER A 344 -25.29 53.93 -8.03
CA SER A 344 -24.16 54.62 -7.45
C SER A 344 -24.31 55.21 -6.03
N THR A 345 -23.43 54.91 -5.13
CA THR A 345 -22.25 55.69 -4.77
C THR A 345 -21.59 55.13 -3.50
N GLU A 346 -20.29 54.83 -3.68
CA GLU A 346 -19.16 55.10 -2.77
C GLU A 346 -19.27 54.83 -1.25
N ARG A 347 -18.38 54.01 -0.72
CA ARG A 347 -17.06 54.28 -0.15
C ARG A 347 -16.53 53.09 0.63
N SER A 348 -15.38 52.69 0.22
CA SER A 348 -14.10 52.67 0.93
C SER A 348 -13.86 51.60 1.95
N ALA A 349 -12.83 50.87 1.60
CA ALA A 349 -11.65 50.46 2.31
C ALA A 349 -11.57 49.00 2.77
N ALA A 350 -10.58 48.40 2.22
CA ALA A 350 -9.53 47.52 2.69
C ALA A 350 -9.41 46.22 1.90
N ALA A 351 -8.44 46.20 0.97
CA ALA A 351 -7.96 45.00 0.29
C ALA A 351 -7.07 44.16 1.22
N PRO A 352 -7.15 42.84 1.16
CA PRO A 352 -6.09 41.99 1.71
C PRO A 352 -4.98 41.79 0.67
N ARG A 353 -3.76 41.98 1.13
CA ARG A 353 -2.52 41.85 0.41
C ARG A 353 -2.39 40.45 -0.22
N SER A 354 -2.24 40.38 -1.54
CA SER A 354 -1.79 39.22 -2.27
C SER A 354 -0.31 38.97 -1.96
N SER A 355 -0.02 37.83 -1.32
CA SER A 355 1.33 37.30 -1.22
C SER A 355 1.71 36.66 -2.56
N THR A 356 2.48 37.37 -3.37
CA THR A 356 3.18 36.83 -4.52
C THR A 356 4.20 35.81 -4.06
N LYS A 357 3.94 34.51 -4.30
CA LYS A 357 4.98 33.48 -4.28
C LYS A 357 6.02 33.81 -5.36
N ARG A 358 7.18 34.28 -4.92
CA ARG A 358 8.37 34.37 -5.77
C ARG A 358 8.76 32.94 -6.19
N GLY A 359 8.62 32.63 -7.46
CA GLY A 359 9.22 31.44 -8.07
C GLY A 359 10.76 31.47 -7.95
N PRO A 360 11.44 30.34 -8.07
CA PRO A 360 12.89 30.28 -7.94
C PRO A 360 13.51 31.19 -9.01
N ASN A 361 14.38 32.15 -8.56
CA ASN A 361 15.05 33.09 -9.40
C ASN A 361 15.95 32.34 -10.41
N VAL A 362 15.53 32.26 -11.66
CA VAL A 362 16.33 31.71 -12.79
C VAL A 362 17.73 32.34 -12.83
N TRP A 363 17.85 33.61 -12.47
CA TRP A 363 19.11 34.32 -12.35
C TRP A 363 20.09 33.73 -11.32
N MET A 364 19.60 33.14 -10.25
CA MET A 364 20.43 32.46 -9.25
C MET A 364 21.06 31.19 -9.80
N TRP A 365 20.35 30.44 -10.64
CA TRP A 365 20.87 29.25 -11.30
C TRP A 365 21.90 29.59 -12.39
N ILE A 366 21.70 30.69 -13.13
CA ILE A 366 22.66 31.20 -14.14
C ILE A 366 23.94 31.64 -13.44
N ALA A 367 23.86 32.35 -12.31
CA ALA A 367 25.05 32.78 -11.54
C ALA A 367 25.83 31.57 -10.99
N MET A 368 25.15 30.54 -10.52
CA MET A 368 25.77 29.30 -10.03
C MET A 368 26.48 28.52 -11.15
N LEU A 369 25.89 28.47 -12.34
CA LEU A 369 26.49 27.83 -13.52
C LEU A 369 27.74 28.56 -14.02
N LEU A 370 27.72 29.88 -14.00
CA LEU A 370 28.90 30.72 -14.33
C LEU A 370 30.04 30.54 -13.32
N ALA A 371 29.73 30.46 -12.03
CA ALA A 371 30.73 30.19 -11.00
C ALA A 371 31.40 28.82 -11.15
N ILE A 372 30.62 27.78 -11.49
CA ILE A 372 31.17 26.44 -11.76
C ILE A 372 32.07 26.43 -12.99
N LEU A 373 31.71 27.13 -14.06
CA LEU A 373 32.53 27.25 -15.28
C LEU A 373 33.85 27.98 -15.02
N LEU A 374 33.86 29.03 -14.17
CA LEU A 374 35.05 29.71 -13.76
C LEU A 374 36.00 28.85 -12.92
N ILE A 375 35.43 28.02 -12.01
CA ILE A 375 36.24 27.10 -11.20
C ILE A 375 36.85 26.00 -12.09
N LEU A 376 36.07 25.45 -13.01
CA LEU A 376 36.58 24.43 -13.94
C LEU A 376 37.64 24.99 -14.88
N GLY A 377 37.45 26.24 -15.38
CA GLY A 377 38.46 26.93 -16.18
C GLY A 377 39.74 27.19 -15.41
N GLY A 378 39.64 27.56 -14.13
CA GLY A 378 40.81 27.77 -13.25
C GLY A 378 41.58 26.46 -12.98
N ILE A 379 40.87 25.36 -12.75
CA ILE A 379 41.48 24.04 -12.57
C ILE A 379 42.20 23.60 -13.87
N TRP A 380 41.56 23.86 -15.02
CA TRP A 380 42.13 23.49 -16.32
C TRP A 380 43.40 24.24 -16.62
N THR A 381 43.49 25.58 -16.35
CA THR A 381 44.70 26.39 -16.52
C THR A 381 45.82 25.94 -15.58
N VAL A 382 45.54 25.64 -14.31
CA VAL A 382 46.54 25.16 -13.34
C VAL A 382 47.09 23.78 -13.77
N PHE A 383 46.24 22.90 -14.29
CA PHE A 383 46.66 21.57 -14.73
C PHE A 383 47.55 21.61 -15.99
N PHE A 384 47.23 22.51 -16.92
CA PHE A 384 48.00 22.63 -18.17
C PHE A 384 49.30 23.46 -18.01
N THR A 385 49.34 24.42 -17.09
CA THR A 385 50.59 25.18 -16.84
C THR A 385 51.59 24.41 -15.97
N ASN A 386 51.16 23.42 -15.23
CA ASN A 386 52.06 22.65 -14.36
C ASN A 386 52.60 21.34 -15.02
N ASN A 387 52.13 20.99 -16.24
CA ASN A 387 52.58 19.79 -16.99
C ASN A 387 53.35 20.14 -18.27
N GLY A 388 53.80 21.37 -18.41
CA GLY A 388 54.54 21.85 -19.57
C GLY A 388 55.94 22.40 -19.19
N GLY A 389 56.69 21.63 -18.39
CA GLY A 389 58.08 21.95 -18.06
C GLY A 389 58.91 20.67 -18.00
#